data_d6256b7021f5ff1a337d47fa4c6e4b0e
#
_entry.id   d6256b7021f5ff1a337d47fa4c6e4b0e
#
_cell.length_a   1.000
_cell.length_b   1.000
_cell.length_c   1.000
_cell.angle_alpha   90.00
_cell.angle_beta   90.00
_cell.angle_gamma   90.00
#
_symmetry.space_group_name_H-M   'P 1'
#
loop_
_entity.id
_entity.type
_entity.pdbx_description
1 polymer ?
#
loop_
_entity_poly.entity_id
_entity_poly.type
_entity_poly.pdbx_seq_one_letter_code
_entity_poly.pdbx_strand_id
1 'polypeptide(L)'
;MDDIITLKNILSNDDVNWFLDAMDSIKDPQDRAGSNKLYVPRGELGKQVKLRVIEKIHSLYPDKNIHTVNFYDIVKPYGMHSDTVKFTMQGIIPLEFIDGSAYTLIYHQTSDTNIELVPEDKPEDYKPFFNKGVRDPSTIEGWTPGYKISEKDGQKYWQDKWHYYKEAYKGFSIKHSYEWKIGDIFLFHTKYLHSATCSQSRKKGIMFCLN
;
A
#
# COMPACT_ATOMS: atom_id res chain seq x y z
N MET A 1 6.23 -3.87 20.14
CA MET A 1 6.73 -3.34 18.85
C MET A 1 5.65 -2.42 18.32
N ASP A 2 6.00 -1.23 17.91
CA ASP A 2 5.01 -0.32 17.33
C ASP A 2 4.42 -0.92 16.06
N ASP A 3 3.10 -0.92 15.97
CA ASP A 3 2.38 -1.54 14.84
C ASP A 3 2.48 -0.72 13.54
N ILE A 4 2.97 0.53 13.62
CA ILE A 4 3.15 1.46 12.50
C ILE A 4 4.43 2.26 12.72
N ILE A 5 5.36 2.20 11.76
CA ILE A 5 6.70 2.76 11.88
C ILE A 5 7.08 3.48 10.59
N THR A 6 7.64 4.67 10.71
CA THR A 6 8.26 5.39 9.59
C THR A 6 9.74 5.56 9.86
N LEU A 7 10.57 4.98 9.01
CA LEU A 7 12.00 5.13 8.99
C LEU A 7 12.36 6.18 7.94
N LYS A 8 12.88 7.32 8.40
CA LYS A 8 13.10 8.48 7.52
C LYS A 8 14.50 8.50 6.93
N ASN A 9 14.61 8.85 5.65
CA ASN A 9 15.88 9.06 4.94
C ASN A 9 16.83 7.85 5.01
N ILE A 10 16.28 6.63 4.90
CA ILE A 10 17.06 5.39 4.98
C ILE A 10 17.77 5.07 3.65
N LEU A 11 17.15 5.43 2.53
CA LEU A 11 17.71 5.21 1.21
C LEU A 11 18.44 6.47 0.72
N SER A 12 19.63 6.28 0.18
CA SER A 12 20.32 7.31 -0.60
C SER A 12 19.69 7.45 -2.00
N ASN A 13 20.03 8.52 -2.71
CA ASN A 13 19.63 8.67 -4.11
C ASN A 13 20.15 7.51 -4.99
N ASP A 14 21.35 7.01 -4.70
CA ASP A 14 21.92 5.87 -5.44
C ASP A 14 21.12 4.59 -5.20
N ASP A 15 20.63 4.36 -3.98
CA ASP A 15 19.74 3.24 -3.69
C ASP A 15 18.42 3.35 -4.48
N VAL A 16 17.81 4.54 -4.47
CA VAL A 16 16.56 4.79 -5.19
C VAL A 16 16.74 4.55 -6.69
N ASN A 17 17.79 5.11 -7.28
CA ASN A 17 18.10 4.93 -8.70
C ASN A 17 18.34 3.46 -9.03
N TRP A 18 19.09 2.76 -8.21
CA TRP A 18 19.32 1.33 -8.40
C TRP A 18 18.02 0.52 -8.39
N PHE A 19 17.10 0.82 -7.47
CA PHE A 19 15.80 0.14 -7.43
C PHE A 19 14.93 0.48 -8.66
N LEU A 20 14.96 1.70 -9.15
CA LEU A 20 14.26 2.09 -10.38
C LEU A 20 14.82 1.35 -11.60
N ASP A 21 16.15 1.29 -11.75
CA ASP A 21 16.80 0.53 -12.82
C ASP A 21 16.46 -0.96 -12.75
N ALA A 22 16.44 -1.54 -11.53
CA ALA A 22 16.03 -2.91 -11.31
C ALA A 22 14.59 -3.16 -11.73
N MET A 23 13.67 -2.24 -11.41
CA MET A 23 12.28 -2.32 -11.81
C MET A 23 12.14 -2.24 -13.33
N ASP A 24 12.81 -1.28 -13.99
CA ASP A 24 12.73 -1.06 -15.43
C ASP A 24 13.37 -2.21 -16.23
N SER A 25 14.24 -3.02 -15.62
CA SER A 25 14.80 -4.23 -16.23
C SER A 25 13.81 -5.39 -16.34
N ILE A 26 12.65 -5.33 -15.67
CA ILE A 26 11.62 -6.38 -15.67
C ILE A 26 10.72 -6.21 -16.89
N LYS A 27 10.80 -7.14 -17.85
CA LYS A 27 10.15 -7.02 -19.14
C LYS A 27 8.65 -7.27 -19.13
N ASP A 28 8.15 -8.10 -18.21
CA ASP A 28 6.77 -8.59 -18.22
C ASP A 28 6.04 -8.23 -16.91
N PRO A 29 5.67 -6.96 -16.70
CA PRO A 29 4.88 -6.56 -15.54
C PRO A 29 3.46 -7.15 -15.64
N GLN A 30 2.89 -7.51 -14.49
CA GLN A 30 1.52 -7.97 -14.39
C GLN A 30 0.57 -6.78 -14.22
N ASP A 31 -0.48 -6.71 -15.03
CA ASP A 31 -1.55 -5.73 -14.80
C ASP A 31 -2.32 -6.08 -13.52
N ARG A 32 -2.57 -5.07 -12.71
CA ARG A 32 -3.33 -5.13 -11.47
C ARG A 32 -4.31 -3.97 -11.40
N ALA A 33 -5.46 -4.21 -10.80
CA ALA A 33 -6.45 -3.21 -10.43
C ALA A 33 -6.40 -1.88 -11.24
N GLY A 34 -7.03 -1.85 -12.40
CA GLY A 34 -7.20 -0.61 -13.15
C GLY A 34 -5.92 -0.03 -13.77
N SER A 35 -5.13 -0.85 -14.42
CA SER A 35 -3.86 -0.52 -15.08
C SER A 35 -2.67 -0.24 -14.13
N ASN A 36 -2.82 -0.44 -12.84
CA ASN A 36 -1.67 -0.52 -11.94
C ASN A 36 -0.83 -1.74 -12.32
N LYS A 37 0.48 -1.64 -12.21
CA LYS A 37 1.40 -2.72 -12.60
C LYS A 37 2.16 -3.27 -11.41
N LEU A 38 2.32 -4.58 -11.39
CA LEU A 38 3.14 -5.32 -10.45
C LEU A 38 4.34 -5.89 -11.20
N TYR A 39 5.54 -5.55 -10.72
CA TYR A 39 6.80 -6.06 -11.23
C TYR A 39 7.39 -7.01 -10.20
N VAL A 40 7.47 -8.30 -10.56
CA VAL A 40 7.97 -9.34 -9.65
C VAL A 40 9.41 -9.68 -10.03
N PRO A 41 10.41 -9.21 -9.26
CA PRO A 41 11.80 -9.55 -9.54
C PRO A 41 12.04 -11.03 -9.25
N ARG A 42 12.67 -11.74 -10.20
CA ARG A 42 12.91 -13.19 -10.14
C ARG A 42 14.40 -13.52 -10.27
N GLY A 43 14.76 -14.76 -9.95
CA GLY A 43 16.12 -15.26 -10.10
C GLY A 43 17.13 -14.45 -9.31
N GLU A 44 18.27 -14.13 -9.92
CA GLU A 44 19.34 -13.37 -9.29
C GLU A 44 18.93 -11.94 -8.94
N LEU A 45 18.20 -11.27 -9.84
CA LEU A 45 17.64 -9.94 -9.58
C LEU A 45 16.76 -9.93 -8.32
N GLY A 46 15.90 -10.93 -8.16
CA GLY A 46 15.05 -11.06 -6.99
C GLY A 46 15.84 -11.22 -5.69
N LYS A 47 16.94 -11.96 -5.71
CA LYS A 47 17.84 -12.09 -4.56
C LYS A 47 18.52 -10.77 -4.22
N GLN A 48 19.06 -10.07 -5.22
CA GLN A 48 19.74 -8.78 -5.02
C GLN A 48 18.79 -7.72 -4.45
N VAL A 49 17.58 -7.62 -4.99
CA VAL A 49 16.55 -6.69 -4.48
C VAL A 49 16.22 -7.00 -3.02
N LYS A 50 16.01 -8.28 -2.68
CA LYS A 50 15.74 -8.68 -1.28
C LYS A 50 16.91 -8.35 -0.35
N LEU A 51 18.14 -8.69 -0.73
CA LEU A 51 19.32 -8.40 0.07
C LEU A 51 19.46 -6.92 0.33
N ARG A 52 19.28 -6.08 -0.69
CA ARG A 52 19.39 -4.63 -0.55
C ARG A 52 18.31 -4.04 0.36
N VAL A 53 17.07 -4.55 0.30
CA VAL A 53 16.02 -4.17 1.27
C VAL A 53 16.39 -4.63 2.68
N ILE A 54 16.89 -5.87 2.86
CA ILE A 54 17.33 -6.40 4.16
C ILE A 54 18.41 -5.49 4.76
N GLU A 55 19.44 -5.13 3.99
CA GLU A 55 20.54 -4.27 4.46
C GLU A 55 20.02 -2.93 5.04
N LYS A 56 18.95 -2.37 4.44
CA LYS A 56 18.38 -1.10 4.90
C LYS A 56 17.58 -1.20 6.19
N ILE A 57 17.02 -2.36 6.50
CA ILE A 57 16.20 -2.56 7.70
C ILE A 57 16.89 -3.40 8.77
N HIS A 58 17.99 -4.09 8.45
CA HIS A 58 18.64 -5.07 9.34
C HIS A 58 19.09 -4.46 10.67
N SER A 59 19.57 -3.23 10.69
CA SER A 59 19.96 -2.55 11.93
C SER A 59 18.82 -2.41 12.93
N LEU A 60 17.58 -2.41 12.45
CA LEU A 60 16.35 -2.25 13.24
C LEU A 60 15.62 -3.57 13.46
N TYR A 61 15.75 -4.50 12.52
CA TYR A 61 15.09 -5.79 12.51
C TYR A 61 16.04 -6.93 12.15
N PRO A 62 17.08 -7.20 12.97
CA PRO A 62 18.13 -8.19 12.65
C PRO A 62 17.60 -9.62 12.48
N ASP A 63 16.51 -9.95 13.18
CA ASP A 63 15.90 -11.29 13.19
C ASP A 63 14.75 -11.46 12.20
N LYS A 64 14.47 -10.44 11.37
CA LYS A 64 13.33 -10.47 10.45
C LYS A 64 13.72 -10.97 9.08
N ASN A 65 12.88 -11.88 8.55
CA ASN A 65 13.05 -12.42 7.21
C ASN A 65 12.10 -11.72 6.22
N ILE A 66 12.65 -11.27 5.09
CA ILE A 66 11.84 -10.78 3.97
C ILE A 66 11.39 -11.95 3.12
N HIS A 67 10.08 -12.10 2.98
CA HIS A 67 9.45 -13.17 2.19
C HIS A 67 9.19 -12.76 0.76
N THR A 68 8.56 -11.62 0.56
CA THR A 68 8.19 -11.11 -0.75
C THR A 68 8.73 -9.70 -0.93
N VAL A 69 9.17 -9.41 -2.14
CA VAL A 69 9.51 -8.04 -2.59
C VAL A 69 8.96 -7.86 -3.99
N ASN A 70 8.11 -6.85 -4.17
CA ASN A 70 7.53 -6.53 -5.44
C ASN A 70 7.64 -5.03 -5.70
N PHE A 71 7.84 -4.65 -6.95
CA PHE A 71 7.72 -3.26 -7.36
C PHE A 71 6.29 -2.98 -7.82
N TYR A 72 5.80 -1.80 -7.50
CA TYR A 72 4.49 -1.31 -7.93
C TYR A 72 4.62 -0.01 -8.71
N ASP A 73 3.86 0.06 -9.79
CA ASP A 73 3.61 1.28 -10.55
C ASP A 73 2.11 1.56 -10.43
N ILE A 74 1.76 2.53 -9.60
CA ILE A 74 0.38 2.83 -9.23
C ILE A 74 -0.07 4.07 -9.97
N VAL A 75 -1.03 3.90 -10.84
CA VAL A 75 -1.65 4.97 -11.65
C VAL A 75 -3.01 5.36 -11.09
N LYS A 76 -3.68 4.43 -10.40
CA LYS A 76 -5.01 4.62 -9.81
C LYS A 76 -4.99 4.24 -8.34
N PRO A 77 -5.81 4.90 -7.49
CA PRO A 77 -5.89 4.55 -6.09
C PRO A 77 -6.34 3.09 -5.91
N TYR A 78 -5.80 2.45 -4.88
CA TYR A 78 -6.36 1.22 -4.37
C TYR A 78 -7.45 1.53 -3.34
N GLY A 79 -8.56 0.79 -3.41
CA GLY A 79 -9.58 0.77 -2.39
C GLY A 79 -9.05 0.26 -1.05
N MET A 80 -9.87 0.38 -0.01
CA MET A 80 -9.54 -0.14 1.31
C MET A 80 -9.49 -1.67 1.25
N HIS A 81 -8.37 -2.25 1.67
CA HIS A 81 -8.15 -3.70 1.66
C HIS A 81 -7.19 -4.10 2.79
N SER A 82 -7.13 -5.39 3.05
CA SER A 82 -6.05 -6.04 3.80
C SER A 82 -5.30 -6.98 2.89
N ASP A 83 -4.00 -7.06 3.06
CA ASP A 83 -3.15 -8.02 2.38
C ASP A 83 -3.12 -9.37 3.11
N THR A 84 -2.24 -10.27 2.66
CA THR A 84 -2.14 -11.59 3.27
C THR A 84 -1.63 -11.52 4.71
N VAL A 85 -2.42 -12.07 5.62
CA VAL A 85 -2.10 -12.19 7.05
C VAL A 85 -1.03 -13.26 7.36
N LYS A 86 -0.43 -13.88 6.34
CA LYS A 86 0.66 -14.84 6.53
C LYS A 86 1.95 -14.20 7.06
N PHE A 87 2.05 -12.88 6.97
CA PHE A 87 3.21 -12.11 7.39
C PHE A 87 2.85 -11.15 8.51
N THR A 88 3.81 -10.83 9.35
CA THR A 88 3.58 -9.93 10.49
C THR A 88 3.51 -8.47 10.06
N MET A 89 4.42 -8.05 9.21
CA MET A 89 4.55 -6.65 8.77
C MET A 89 4.59 -6.55 7.26
N GLN A 90 4.08 -5.43 6.76
CA GLN A 90 4.26 -4.98 5.39
C GLN A 90 5.07 -3.69 5.37
N GLY A 91 5.98 -3.59 4.41
CA GLY A 91 6.78 -2.41 4.19
C GLY A 91 6.52 -1.78 2.82
N ILE A 92 6.58 -0.46 2.77
CA ILE A 92 6.50 0.34 1.55
C ILE A 92 7.73 1.21 1.47
N ILE A 93 8.39 1.22 0.30
CA ILE A 93 9.50 2.09 -0.04
C ILE A 93 9.07 2.95 -1.23
N PRO A 94 8.80 4.25 -1.04
CA PRO A 94 8.57 5.17 -2.15
C PRO A 94 9.84 5.37 -2.99
N LEU A 95 9.73 5.20 -4.31
CA LEU A 95 10.85 5.40 -5.24
C LEU A 95 10.66 6.62 -6.14
N GLU A 96 9.46 6.83 -6.65
CA GLU A 96 9.14 7.92 -7.56
C GLU A 96 7.68 8.33 -7.43
N PHE A 97 7.39 9.61 -7.54
CA PHE A 97 6.05 10.14 -7.81
C PHE A 97 6.17 11.42 -8.64
N ILE A 98 5.22 11.61 -9.57
CA ILE A 98 5.36 12.63 -10.62
C ILE A 98 4.80 13.97 -10.18
N ASP A 99 3.64 13.99 -9.51
CA ASP A 99 2.97 15.21 -9.04
C ASP A 99 2.19 14.98 -7.75
N GLY A 100 2.07 16.05 -6.95
CA GLY A 100 1.18 16.11 -5.79
C GLY A 100 1.62 15.23 -4.63
N SER A 101 0.70 15.01 -3.69
CA SER A 101 0.93 14.19 -2.50
C SER A 101 0.33 12.79 -2.70
N ALA A 102 1.10 11.77 -2.41
CA ALA A 102 0.67 10.39 -2.38
C ALA A 102 0.62 9.89 -0.94
N TYR A 103 -0.43 9.18 -0.57
CA TYR A 103 -0.60 8.68 0.79
C TYR A 103 -0.85 7.18 0.82
N THR A 104 -0.39 6.54 1.90
CA THR A 104 -0.90 5.25 2.38
C THR A 104 -1.69 5.52 3.64
N LEU A 105 -2.95 5.12 3.65
CA LEU A 105 -3.85 5.27 4.80
C LEU A 105 -3.96 3.94 5.51
N ILE A 106 -3.83 3.96 6.82
CA ILE A 106 -4.05 2.81 7.70
C ILE A 106 -5.29 3.09 8.52
N TYR A 107 -6.18 2.12 8.63
CA TYR A 107 -7.43 2.24 9.36
C TYR A 107 -7.35 1.59 10.73
N HIS A 108 -8.23 1.97 11.64
CA HIS A 108 -8.36 1.31 12.95
C HIS A 108 -8.89 -0.12 12.83
N GLN A 109 -9.61 -0.39 11.76
CA GLN A 109 -10.21 -1.68 11.48
C GLN A 109 -9.17 -2.69 10.99
N THR A 110 -9.38 -3.95 11.35
CA THR A 110 -8.47 -5.06 11.06
C THR A 110 -9.18 -6.23 10.39
N SER A 111 -8.42 -7.09 9.75
CA SER A 111 -8.92 -8.36 9.23
C SER A 111 -7.84 -9.42 9.30
N ASP A 112 -8.21 -10.63 9.66
CA ASP A 112 -7.36 -11.82 9.62
C ASP A 112 -7.42 -12.54 8.27
N THR A 113 -8.12 -11.99 7.30
CA THR A 113 -8.24 -12.53 5.94
C THR A 113 -8.04 -11.45 4.90
N ASN A 114 -7.67 -11.85 3.67
CA ASN A 114 -7.61 -10.93 2.55
C ASN A 114 -9.01 -10.45 2.18
N ILE A 115 -9.26 -9.18 2.37
CA ILE A 115 -10.53 -8.54 2.02
C ILE A 115 -10.28 -7.26 1.24
N GLU A 116 -11.26 -6.86 0.46
CA GLU A 116 -11.32 -5.56 -0.20
C GLU A 116 -12.75 -5.03 -0.12
N LEU A 117 -12.88 -3.78 0.31
CA LEU A 117 -14.15 -3.06 0.27
C LEU A 117 -14.40 -2.56 -1.14
N VAL A 118 -15.47 -3.04 -1.75
CA VAL A 118 -15.87 -2.64 -3.09
C VAL A 118 -17.07 -1.70 -2.97
N PRO A 119 -16.95 -0.42 -3.39
CA PRO A 119 -18.08 0.50 -3.44
C PRO A 119 -19.21 -0.04 -4.33
N GLU A 120 -20.47 0.18 -3.96
CA GLU A 120 -21.62 -0.16 -4.80
C GLU A 120 -21.57 0.63 -6.11
N ASP A 121 -21.42 1.94 -5.99
CA ASP A 121 -21.27 2.87 -7.11
C ASP A 121 -19.78 3.05 -7.41
N LYS A 122 -19.20 2.10 -8.10
CA LYS A 122 -17.79 2.14 -8.48
C LYS A 122 -17.60 2.78 -9.86
N PRO A 123 -16.46 3.46 -10.10
CA PRO A 123 -16.10 3.88 -11.45
C PRO A 123 -16.14 2.71 -12.43
N GLU A 124 -16.54 2.95 -13.68
CA GLU A 124 -16.61 1.90 -14.73
C GLU A 124 -15.30 1.15 -14.91
N ASP A 125 -14.18 1.83 -14.70
CA ASP A 125 -12.84 1.28 -14.82
C ASP A 125 -12.28 0.69 -13.50
N TYR A 126 -13.11 0.63 -12.43
CA TYR A 126 -12.73 0.01 -11.17
C TYR A 126 -12.60 -1.51 -11.34
N LYS A 127 -11.41 -2.00 -11.08
CA LYS A 127 -11.13 -3.44 -11.00
C LYS A 127 -10.71 -3.77 -9.57
N PRO A 128 -11.42 -4.67 -8.89
CA PRO A 128 -11.03 -5.09 -7.55
C PRO A 128 -9.64 -5.73 -7.57
N PHE A 129 -8.87 -5.48 -6.54
CA PHE A 129 -7.56 -6.09 -6.34
C PHE A 129 -7.68 -7.59 -6.01
N PHE A 130 -8.70 -7.94 -5.22
CA PHE A 130 -9.04 -9.30 -4.87
C PHE A 130 -10.37 -9.73 -5.52
N ASN A 131 -10.48 -11.00 -5.91
CA ASN A 131 -11.69 -11.57 -6.48
C ASN A 131 -12.87 -11.68 -5.48
N LYS A 132 -12.64 -11.37 -4.20
CA LYS A 132 -13.64 -11.42 -3.12
C LYS A 132 -13.76 -10.05 -2.47
N GLY A 133 -14.67 -9.23 -2.97
CA GLY A 133 -15.03 -7.98 -2.30
C GLY A 133 -15.97 -8.25 -1.11
N VAL A 134 -15.74 -7.57 0.00
CA VAL A 134 -16.69 -7.51 1.12
C VAL A 134 -17.75 -6.48 0.79
N ARG A 135 -19.00 -6.92 0.74
CA ARG A 135 -20.16 -6.03 0.50
C ARG A 135 -20.77 -5.52 1.81
N ASP A 136 -20.70 -6.32 2.87
CA ASP A 136 -21.19 -5.93 4.18
C ASP A 136 -20.00 -5.59 5.10
N PRO A 137 -19.67 -4.29 5.24
CA PRO A 137 -18.55 -3.84 6.04
C PRO A 137 -18.75 -4.10 7.54
N SER A 138 -19.98 -4.35 8.01
CA SER A 138 -20.25 -4.60 9.44
C SER A 138 -19.63 -5.91 9.96
N THR A 139 -19.19 -6.79 9.04
CA THR A 139 -18.49 -8.04 9.38
C THR A 139 -17.01 -7.84 9.67
N ILE A 140 -16.48 -6.64 9.46
CA ILE A 140 -15.06 -6.33 9.66
C ILE A 140 -14.81 -5.96 11.12
N GLU A 141 -13.76 -6.53 11.69
CA GLU A 141 -13.37 -6.26 13.08
C GLU A 141 -13.11 -4.76 13.31
N GLY A 142 -13.71 -4.21 14.36
CA GLY A 142 -13.59 -2.80 14.71
C GLY A 142 -14.50 -1.86 13.90
N TRP A 143 -15.34 -2.39 13.01
CA TRP A 143 -16.35 -1.58 12.35
C TRP A 143 -17.33 -0.98 13.37
N THR A 144 -17.62 0.31 13.24
CA THR A 144 -18.48 1.02 14.20
C THR A 144 -19.43 1.96 13.46
N PRO A 145 -20.76 1.80 13.56
CA PRO A 145 -21.75 2.55 12.76
C PRO A 145 -21.60 4.08 12.82
N GLY A 146 -21.09 4.61 13.94
CA GLY A 146 -20.90 6.05 14.14
C GLY A 146 -19.64 6.63 13.53
N TYR A 147 -18.71 5.79 13.10
CA TYR A 147 -17.46 6.27 12.49
C TYR A 147 -17.71 6.69 11.04
N LYS A 148 -17.03 7.75 10.67
CA LYS A 148 -16.98 8.24 9.29
C LYS A 148 -15.69 9.00 9.04
N ILE A 149 -15.17 8.86 7.85
CA ILE A 149 -14.10 9.72 7.36
C ILE A 149 -14.71 11.10 7.10
N SER A 150 -14.07 12.15 7.60
CA SER A 150 -14.58 13.51 7.41
C SER A 150 -14.61 13.90 5.93
N GLU A 151 -15.53 14.79 5.54
CA GLU A 151 -15.56 15.30 4.16
C GLU A 151 -14.21 15.93 3.76
N LYS A 152 -13.57 16.64 4.70
CA LYS A 152 -12.25 17.24 4.50
C LYS A 152 -11.19 16.19 4.20
N ASP A 153 -11.14 15.09 4.96
CA ASP A 153 -10.19 14.01 4.73
C ASP A 153 -10.53 13.24 3.45
N GLY A 154 -11.81 13.02 3.20
CA GLY A 154 -12.28 12.43 1.95
C GLY A 154 -11.81 13.19 0.73
N GLN A 155 -12.03 14.49 0.70
CA GLN A 155 -11.56 15.35 -0.39
C GLN A 155 -10.03 15.42 -0.46
N LYS A 156 -9.34 15.44 0.67
CA LYS A 156 -7.88 15.43 0.71
C LYS A 156 -7.29 14.17 0.05
N TYR A 157 -7.85 12.99 0.35
CA TYR A 157 -7.24 11.71 -0.01
C TYR A 157 -7.78 11.11 -1.30
N TRP A 158 -9.04 11.36 -1.66
CA TRP A 158 -9.68 10.79 -2.85
C TRP A 158 -10.16 11.83 -3.86
N GLN A 159 -10.11 13.12 -3.51
CA GLN A 159 -10.48 14.24 -4.37
C GLN A 159 -11.86 14.07 -5.01
N ASP A 160 -11.95 14.21 -6.33
CA ASP A 160 -13.16 14.03 -7.13
C ASP A 160 -13.77 12.62 -7.02
N LYS A 161 -12.98 11.63 -6.61
CA LYS A 161 -13.44 10.24 -6.44
C LYS A 161 -14.03 9.95 -5.07
N TRP A 162 -14.00 10.92 -4.13
CA TRP A 162 -14.52 10.70 -2.78
C TRP A 162 -15.99 10.27 -2.77
N HIS A 163 -16.80 10.77 -3.68
CA HIS A 163 -18.21 10.40 -3.77
C HIS A 163 -18.46 8.89 -3.96
N TYR A 164 -17.54 8.16 -4.62
CA TYR A 164 -17.64 6.70 -4.77
C TYR A 164 -17.34 5.95 -3.47
N TYR A 165 -16.43 6.48 -2.64
CA TYR A 165 -15.96 5.79 -1.45
C TYR A 165 -16.71 6.17 -0.18
N LYS A 166 -17.36 7.33 -0.17
CA LYS A 166 -17.99 7.91 1.01
C LYS A 166 -18.96 6.97 1.72
N GLU A 167 -19.81 6.29 0.98
CA GLU A 167 -20.80 5.36 1.55
C GLU A 167 -20.13 4.04 1.96
N ALA A 168 -19.24 3.50 1.14
CA ALA A 168 -18.55 2.25 1.42
C ALA A 168 -17.63 2.35 2.66
N TYR A 169 -17.15 3.55 2.99
CA TYR A 169 -16.25 3.79 4.11
C TYR A 169 -16.96 4.27 5.39
N LYS A 170 -18.29 4.21 5.44
CA LYS A 170 -19.02 4.37 6.70
C LYS A 170 -18.69 3.26 7.68
N GLY A 171 -18.47 3.61 8.94
CA GLY A 171 -18.05 2.68 9.98
C GLY A 171 -16.55 2.54 10.11
N PHE A 172 -15.76 3.25 9.27
CA PHE A 172 -14.29 3.23 9.30
C PHE A 172 -13.71 4.55 9.76
N SER A 173 -12.50 4.47 10.32
CA SER A 173 -11.75 5.64 10.74
C SER A 173 -10.26 5.47 10.43
N ILE A 174 -9.62 6.58 10.01
CA ILE A 174 -8.20 6.60 9.70
C ILE A 174 -7.41 6.61 11.01
N LYS A 175 -6.56 5.60 11.20
CA LYS A 175 -5.62 5.47 12.32
C LYS A 175 -4.34 6.25 12.05
N HIS A 176 -3.83 6.15 10.82
CA HIS A 176 -2.59 6.80 10.41
C HIS A 176 -2.63 7.16 8.93
N SER A 177 -1.96 8.22 8.58
CA SER A 177 -1.80 8.69 7.20
C SER A 177 -0.31 8.93 6.96
N TYR A 178 0.30 8.10 6.14
CA TYR A 178 1.68 8.25 5.72
C TYR A 178 1.73 8.95 4.38
N GLU A 179 2.30 10.15 4.34
CA GLU A 179 2.64 10.86 3.12
C GLU A 179 3.93 10.27 2.54
N TRP A 180 3.89 9.85 1.29
CA TRP A 180 5.03 9.25 0.62
C TRP A 180 6.19 10.24 0.53
N LYS A 181 7.38 9.79 0.95
CA LYS A 181 8.64 10.53 0.82
C LYS A 181 9.71 9.60 0.29
N ILE A 182 10.35 9.99 -0.80
CA ILE A 182 11.45 9.23 -1.39
C ILE A 182 12.57 9.09 -0.36
N GLY A 183 13.11 7.88 -0.23
CA GLY A 183 14.13 7.57 0.76
C GLY A 183 13.63 7.08 2.12
N ASP A 184 12.33 7.19 2.40
CA ASP A 184 11.72 6.64 3.60
C ASP A 184 11.38 5.16 3.43
N ILE A 185 11.20 4.46 4.57
CA ILE A 185 10.58 3.13 4.64
C ILE A 185 9.41 3.22 5.61
N PHE A 186 8.23 2.88 5.15
CA PHE A 186 7.01 2.83 5.95
C PHE A 186 6.61 1.39 6.22
N LEU A 187 6.45 1.03 7.50
CA LEU A 187 6.13 -0.31 7.97
C LEU A 187 4.82 -0.28 8.76
N PHE A 188 3.97 -1.29 8.56
CA PHE A 188 2.75 -1.48 9.33
C PHE A 188 2.36 -2.96 9.42
N HIS A 189 1.57 -3.30 10.44
CA HIS A 189 1.10 -4.68 10.63
C HIS A 189 0.10 -5.07 9.54
N THR A 190 0.27 -6.25 8.92
CA THR A 190 -0.53 -6.71 7.76
C THR A 190 -2.03 -6.87 8.06
N LYS A 191 -2.42 -7.03 9.33
CA LYS A 191 -3.84 -7.10 9.73
C LYS A 191 -4.62 -5.81 9.53
N TYR A 192 -3.94 -4.65 9.50
CA TYR A 192 -4.65 -3.38 9.31
C TYR A 192 -5.19 -3.26 7.90
N LEU A 193 -6.45 -2.81 7.82
CA LEU A 193 -6.97 -2.32 6.56
C LEU A 193 -6.19 -1.10 6.14
N HIS A 194 -5.88 -1.02 4.86
CA HIS A 194 -5.15 0.10 4.29
C HIS A 194 -5.61 0.42 2.88
N SER A 195 -5.30 1.61 2.42
CA SER A 195 -5.53 2.04 1.04
C SER A 195 -4.38 2.90 0.55
N ALA A 196 -4.17 2.88 -0.76
CA ALA A 196 -3.26 3.79 -1.43
C ALA A 196 -4.07 4.87 -2.14
N THR A 197 -3.81 6.12 -1.79
CA THR A 197 -4.41 7.26 -2.46
C THR A 197 -3.50 7.74 -3.57
N CYS A 198 -4.08 8.19 -4.65
CA CYS A 198 -3.39 8.92 -5.70
C CYS A 198 -4.14 10.23 -5.93
N SER A 199 -3.53 11.33 -5.59
CA SER A 199 -3.94 12.60 -6.15
C SER A 199 -3.34 12.71 -7.55
N GLN A 200 -4.05 12.33 -8.59
CA GLN A 200 -3.70 12.52 -10.02
C GLN A 200 -2.29 12.07 -10.48
N SER A 201 -1.42 11.56 -9.60
CA SER A 201 -0.04 11.27 -9.93
C SER A 201 0.30 9.78 -9.91
N ARG A 202 1.01 9.35 -10.94
CA ARG A 202 1.68 8.06 -10.98
C ARG A 202 2.76 8.00 -9.91
N LYS A 203 2.82 6.88 -9.19
CA LYS A 203 3.85 6.62 -8.18
C LYS A 203 4.43 5.23 -8.34
N LYS A 204 5.75 5.12 -8.18
CA LYS A 204 6.46 3.86 -8.15
C LYS A 204 6.99 3.59 -6.74
N GLY A 205 6.96 2.33 -6.34
CA GLY A 205 7.46 1.93 -5.04
C GLY A 205 7.73 0.44 -4.95
N ILE A 206 8.32 0.07 -3.84
CA ILE A 206 8.51 -1.34 -3.44
C ILE A 206 7.52 -1.64 -2.34
N MET A 207 6.87 -2.80 -2.42
CA MET A 207 6.19 -3.44 -1.31
C MET A 207 6.93 -4.71 -0.94
N PHE A 208 7.12 -4.94 0.35
CA PHE A 208 7.72 -6.15 0.87
C PHE A 208 7.00 -6.63 2.12
N CYS A 209 7.09 -7.91 2.42
CA CYS A 209 6.52 -8.50 3.63
C CYS A 209 7.61 -9.16 4.45
N LEU A 210 7.48 -9.07 5.79
CA LEU A 210 8.41 -9.65 6.74
C LEU A 210 7.69 -10.29 7.93
N ASN A 211 8.37 -11.30 8.52
CA ASN A 211 7.98 -11.98 9.76
C ASN A 211 9.02 -11.75 10.84
#